data_6c93d53dae082c70712bdad62abbc893
#
_entry.id   6c93d53dae082c70712bdad62abbc893
#
_cell.length_a   1.000
_cell.length_b   1.000
_cell.length_c   1.000
_cell.angle_alpha   90.00
_cell.angle_beta   90.00
_cell.angle_gamma   90.00
#
_symmetry.space_group_name_H-M   'P 1'
#
loop_
_entity.id
_entity.type
_entity.pdbx_description
1 polymer ?
#
loop_
_entity_poly.entity_id
_entity_poly.type
_entity_poly.pdbx_seq_one_letter_code
_entity_poly.pdbx_strand_id
1 'polypeptide(L)'
;MQEYWQKICELTVMSEGKVKEDPIKMHKEAGALFDAGKYKEAEELYLKTAELYYKAQNYFDSTSMLYKAGECAFALKEYERAIEHFTKSAELSFQKAFDRYGVSALEYARDCYKALKKQAKVKELDKKIKEIKAKLEASF
;
A
#
# COMPACT_ATOMS: atom_id res chain seq x y z
N MET A 1 -5.27 8.52 -8.58
CA MET A 1 -4.08 7.64 -8.71
C MET A 1 -2.92 8.29 -9.45
N GLN A 2 -3.19 9.08 -10.49
CA GLN A 2 -2.12 9.66 -11.32
C GLN A 2 -1.17 10.56 -10.55
N GLU A 3 -1.67 11.45 -9.71
CA GLU A 3 -0.84 12.32 -8.88
C GLU A 3 0.04 11.54 -7.90
N TYR A 4 -0.50 10.45 -7.35
CA TYR A 4 0.22 9.57 -6.46
C TYR A 4 1.41 8.91 -7.17
N TRP A 5 1.18 8.36 -8.37
CA TRP A 5 2.25 7.73 -9.15
C TRP A 5 3.32 8.71 -9.57
N GLN A 6 2.94 9.95 -9.91
CA GLN A 6 3.90 11.00 -10.23
C GLN A 6 4.78 11.33 -9.03
N LYS A 7 4.19 11.44 -7.84
CA LYS A 7 4.93 11.69 -6.61
C LYS A 7 5.93 10.56 -6.33
N ILE A 8 5.55 9.32 -6.53
CA ILE A 8 6.44 8.17 -6.36
C ILE A 8 7.57 8.22 -7.39
N CYS A 9 7.26 8.54 -8.64
CA CYS A 9 8.23 8.69 -9.70
C CYS A 9 9.31 9.74 -9.33
N GLU A 10 8.89 10.87 -8.80
CA GLU A 10 9.80 11.93 -8.35
C GLU A 10 10.70 11.48 -7.19
N LEU A 11 10.15 10.68 -6.27
CA LEU A 11 10.89 10.17 -5.12
C LEU A 11 11.91 9.11 -5.50
N THR A 12 11.68 8.38 -6.59
CA THR A 12 12.51 7.24 -6.98
C THR A 12 13.44 7.54 -8.15
N VAL A 13 13.27 8.68 -8.82
CA VAL A 13 14.00 9.02 -10.04
C VAL A 13 15.51 8.99 -9.88
N MET A 14 16.02 9.32 -8.72
CA MET A 14 17.45 9.35 -8.43
C MET A 14 18.08 7.97 -8.31
N SER A 15 17.29 6.93 -8.13
CA SER A 15 17.76 5.56 -8.00
C SER A 15 17.71 4.80 -9.34
N GLU A 16 17.25 5.44 -10.40
CA GLU A 16 17.13 4.80 -11.70
C GLU A 16 18.48 4.69 -12.41
N GLY A 17 19.07 3.50 -12.34
CA GLY A 17 20.11 3.12 -13.27
C GLY A 17 19.48 2.82 -14.64
N LYS A 18 20.32 2.76 -15.67
CA LYS A 18 19.89 2.42 -17.04
C LYS A 18 19.59 0.94 -17.22
N VAL A 19 19.44 0.19 -16.14
CA VAL A 19 19.16 -1.26 -16.17
C VAL A 19 17.68 -1.48 -16.31
N LYS A 20 17.30 -2.39 -17.19
CA LYS A 20 15.91 -2.80 -17.36
C LYS A 20 15.39 -3.37 -16.04
N GLU A 21 14.34 -2.75 -15.53
CA GLU A 21 13.76 -3.09 -14.24
C GLU A 21 12.82 -4.29 -14.35
N ASP A 22 13.05 -5.28 -13.47
CA ASP A 22 12.24 -6.48 -13.38
C ASP A 22 11.45 -6.44 -12.06
N PRO A 23 10.13 -6.23 -12.11
CA PRO A 23 9.34 -6.13 -10.88
C PRO A 23 9.37 -7.39 -10.02
N ILE A 24 9.51 -8.57 -10.62
CA ILE A 24 9.58 -9.82 -9.87
C ILE A 24 10.86 -9.86 -9.01
N LYS A 25 11.97 -9.47 -9.60
CA LYS A 25 13.26 -9.38 -8.89
C LYS A 25 13.21 -8.32 -7.80
N MET A 26 12.66 -7.16 -8.14
CA MET A 26 12.54 -6.04 -7.20
C MET A 26 11.64 -6.39 -6.01
N HIS A 27 10.57 -7.13 -6.25
CA HIS A 27 9.69 -7.64 -5.20
C HIS A 27 10.49 -8.50 -4.20
N LYS A 28 11.30 -9.41 -4.71
CA LYS A 28 12.14 -10.28 -3.86
C LYS A 28 13.17 -9.47 -3.07
N GLU A 29 13.81 -8.50 -3.71
CA GLU A 29 14.77 -7.62 -3.05
C GLU A 29 14.11 -6.80 -1.93
N ALA A 30 12.93 -6.26 -2.20
CA ALA A 30 12.17 -5.50 -1.21
C ALA A 30 11.83 -6.37 0.00
N GLY A 31 11.42 -7.62 -0.25
CA GLY A 31 11.13 -8.58 0.82
C GLY A 31 12.37 -8.88 1.67
N ALA A 32 13.53 -9.06 1.03
CA ALA A 32 14.79 -9.28 1.73
C ALA A 32 15.18 -8.06 2.58
N LEU A 33 14.98 -6.86 2.07
CA LEU A 33 15.24 -5.62 2.82
C LEU A 33 14.33 -5.51 4.02
N PHE A 34 13.04 -5.84 3.84
CA PHE A 34 12.08 -5.86 4.94
C PHE A 34 12.50 -6.83 6.03
N ASP A 35 12.86 -8.06 5.65
CA ASP A 35 13.28 -9.09 6.60
C ASP A 35 14.57 -8.72 7.33
N ALA A 36 15.44 -7.93 6.69
CA ALA A 36 16.65 -7.42 7.30
C ALA A 36 16.43 -6.18 8.18
N GLY A 37 15.18 -5.72 8.31
CA GLY A 37 14.84 -4.53 9.10
C GLY A 37 15.16 -3.21 8.41
N LYS A 38 15.50 -3.24 7.12
CA LYS A 38 15.79 -2.04 6.33
C LYS A 38 14.50 -1.48 5.74
N TYR A 39 13.62 -1.02 6.62
CA TYR A 39 12.25 -0.66 6.24
C TYR A 39 12.15 0.51 5.28
N LYS A 40 13.00 1.53 5.41
CA LYS A 40 12.95 2.68 4.52
C LYS A 40 13.34 2.29 3.09
N GLU A 41 14.41 1.52 2.96
CA GLU A 41 14.85 1.03 1.66
C GLU A 41 13.83 0.08 1.05
N ALA A 42 13.25 -0.79 1.87
CA ALA A 42 12.18 -1.69 1.44
C ALA A 42 10.96 -0.92 0.95
N GLU A 43 10.55 0.11 1.70
CA GLU A 43 9.41 0.96 1.33
C GLU A 43 9.60 1.57 -0.06
N GLU A 44 10.74 2.20 -0.29
CA GLU A 44 11.04 2.83 -1.58
C GLU A 44 10.99 1.83 -2.72
N LEU A 45 11.57 0.65 -2.50
CA LEU A 45 11.59 -0.40 -3.53
C LEU A 45 10.20 -1.00 -3.78
N TYR A 46 9.41 -1.19 -2.72
CA TYR A 46 8.02 -1.64 -2.89
C TYR A 46 7.18 -0.64 -3.68
N LEU A 47 7.35 0.67 -3.43
CA LEU A 47 6.61 1.70 -4.16
C LEU A 47 6.98 1.70 -5.64
N LYS A 48 8.26 1.58 -5.96
CA LYS A 48 8.73 1.51 -7.34
C LYS A 48 8.19 0.24 -8.03
N THR A 49 8.22 -0.87 -7.32
CA THR A 49 7.70 -2.15 -7.83
C THR A 49 6.19 -2.05 -8.08
N ALA A 50 5.46 -1.39 -7.17
CA ALA A 50 4.01 -1.16 -7.33
C ALA A 50 3.70 -0.38 -8.61
N GLU A 51 4.49 0.65 -8.89
CA GLU A 51 4.33 1.44 -10.11
C GLU A 51 4.55 0.60 -11.36
N LEU A 52 5.59 -0.22 -11.38
CA LEU A 52 5.89 -1.09 -12.51
C LEU A 52 4.78 -2.12 -12.76
N TYR A 53 4.27 -2.73 -11.69
CA TYR A 53 3.14 -3.64 -11.82
C TYR A 53 1.88 -2.93 -12.31
N TYR A 54 1.64 -1.70 -11.83
CA TYR A 54 0.49 -0.92 -12.27
C TYR A 54 0.56 -0.62 -13.77
N LYS A 55 1.73 -0.18 -14.27
CA LYS A 55 1.95 0.09 -15.68
C LYS A 55 1.78 -1.17 -16.54
N ALA A 56 2.15 -2.32 -16.01
CA ALA A 56 1.98 -3.61 -16.69
C ALA A 56 0.55 -4.16 -16.57
N GLN A 57 -0.37 -3.41 -15.95
CA GLN A 57 -1.75 -3.81 -15.69
C GLN A 57 -1.88 -5.02 -14.77
N ASN A 58 -0.83 -5.31 -14.00
CA ASN A 58 -0.85 -6.33 -12.97
C ASN A 58 -1.30 -5.69 -11.66
N TYR A 59 -2.60 -5.43 -11.59
CA TYR A 59 -3.19 -4.62 -10.51
C TYR A 59 -3.16 -5.32 -9.15
N PHE A 60 -3.32 -6.63 -9.13
CA PHE A 60 -3.26 -7.38 -7.86
C PHE A 60 -1.89 -7.24 -7.20
N ASP A 61 -0.83 -7.46 -7.96
CA ASP A 61 0.52 -7.32 -7.42
C ASP A 61 0.83 -5.87 -7.07
N SER A 62 0.30 -4.91 -7.83
CA SER A 62 0.45 -3.50 -7.50
C SER A 62 -0.18 -3.17 -6.14
N THR A 63 -1.41 -3.64 -5.87
CA THR A 63 -2.05 -3.43 -4.56
C THR A 63 -1.24 -4.08 -3.43
N SER A 64 -0.69 -5.27 -3.67
CA SER A 64 0.14 -5.97 -2.69
C SER A 64 1.40 -5.18 -2.35
N MET A 65 2.04 -4.59 -3.35
CA MET A 65 3.25 -3.78 -3.12
C MET A 65 2.93 -2.50 -2.34
N LEU A 66 1.82 -1.85 -2.65
CA LEU A 66 1.36 -0.68 -1.90
C LEU A 66 1.09 -1.03 -0.43
N TYR A 67 0.46 -2.17 -0.20
CA TYR A 67 0.21 -2.68 1.13
C TYR A 67 1.51 -2.92 1.90
N LYS A 68 2.48 -3.55 1.25
CA LYS A 68 3.81 -3.79 1.83
C LYS A 68 4.54 -2.50 2.14
N ALA A 69 4.44 -1.50 1.28
CA ALA A 69 5.01 -0.17 1.53
C ALA A 69 4.37 0.46 2.79
N GLY A 70 3.06 0.27 2.95
CA GLY A 70 2.36 0.70 4.16
C GLY A 70 2.90 0.02 5.41
N GLU A 71 3.16 -1.29 5.35
CA GLU A 71 3.75 -2.03 6.47
C GLU A 71 5.15 -1.52 6.83
N CYS A 72 5.94 -1.16 5.83
CA CYS A 72 7.27 -0.57 6.05
C CYS A 72 7.17 0.75 6.81
N ALA A 73 6.29 1.65 6.35
CA ALA A 73 6.08 2.94 6.99
C ALA A 73 5.53 2.77 8.41
N PHE A 74 4.65 1.79 8.61
CA PHE A 74 4.12 1.45 9.93
C PHE A 74 5.26 1.01 10.87
N ALA A 75 6.16 0.15 10.40
CA ALA A 75 7.30 -0.32 11.19
C ALA A 75 8.23 0.83 11.58
N LEU A 76 8.33 1.86 10.74
CA LEU A 76 9.10 3.07 11.02
C LEU A 76 8.33 4.07 11.90
N LYS A 77 7.11 3.76 12.28
CA LYS A 77 6.20 4.65 13.03
C LYS A 77 5.88 5.93 12.26
N GLU A 78 6.00 5.90 10.94
CA GLU A 78 5.60 6.98 10.03
C GLU A 78 4.14 6.77 9.65
N TYR A 79 3.25 6.99 10.61
CA TYR A 79 1.84 6.60 10.48
C TYR A 79 1.10 7.37 9.39
N GLU A 80 1.41 8.64 9.18
CA GLU A 80 0.75 9.43 8.14
C GLU A 80 1.09 8.89 6.75
N ARG A 81 2.35 8.54 6.55
CA ARG A 81 2.81 7.95 5.30
C ARG A 81 2.24 6.54 5.11
N ALA A 82 2.15 5.77 6.19
CA ALA A 82 1.51 4.46 6.17
C ALA A 82 0.04 4.56 5.75
N ILE A 83 -0.70 5.53 6.30
CA ILE A 83 -2.09 5.78 5.93
C ILE A 83 -2.22 6.04 4.44
N GLU A 84 -1.34 6.85 3.86
CA GLU A 84 -1.36 7.13 2.43
C GLU A 84 -1.23 5.84 1.61
N HIS A 85 -0.25 5.00 1.94
CA HIS A 85 -0.01 3.77 1.21
C HIS A 85 -1.15 2.76 1.37
N PHE A 86 -1.64 2.56 2.59
CA PHE A 86 -2.78 1.65 2.83
C PHE A 86 -4.05 2.15 2.16
N THR A 87 -4.29 3.45 2.17
CA THR A 87 -5.47 4.03 1.52
C THR A 87 -5.41 3.83 0.01
N LYS A 88 -4.25 4.04 -0.61
CA LYS A 88 -4.08 3.82 -2.05
C LYS A 88 -4.22 2.34 -2.41
N SER A 89 -3.69 1.45 -1.57
CA SER A 89 -3.89 0.01 -1.74
C SER A 89 -5.37 -0.35 -1.70
N ALA A 90 -6.11 0.20 -0.73
CA ALA A 90 -7.54 -0.03 -0.60
C ALA A 90 -8.31 0.49 -1.81
N GLU A 91 -8.06 1.72 -2.23
CA GLU A 91 -8.73 2.32 -3.38
C GLU A 91 -8.56 1.49 -4.64
N LEU A 92 -7.33 1.09 -4.94
CA LEU A 92 -7.05 0.27 -6.12
C LEU A 92 -7.70 -1.12 -5.99
N SER A 93 -7.66 -1.70 -4.79
CA SER A 93 -8.29 -3.00 -4.54
C SER A 93 -9.79 -2.95 -4.82
N PHE A 94 -10.49 -1.93 -4.33
CA PHE A 94 -11.93 -1.79 -4.56
C PHE A 94 -12.26 -1.52 -6.03
N GLN A 95 -11.44 -0.73 -6.72
CA GLN A 95 -11.61 -0.48 -8.15
C GLN A 95 -11.52 -1.76 -8.98
N LYS A 96 -10.70 -2.70 -8.55
CA LYS A 96 -10.45 -3.94 -9.27
C LYS A 96 -11.17 -5.16 -8.68
N ALA A 97 -12.11 -4.92 -7.79
CA ALA A 97 -12.92 -5.96 -7.14
C ALA A 97 -12.12 -6.95 -6.27
N PHE A 98 -11.02 -6.47 -5.69
CA PHE A 98 -10.26 -7.22 -4.67
C PHE A 98 -10.72 -6.78 -3.28
N ASP A 99 -12.03 -6.87 -3.01
CA ASP A 99 -12.67 -6.21 -1.88
C ASP A 99 -12.13 -6.65 -0.52
N ARG A 100 -11.80 -7.93 -0.36
CA ARG A 100 -11.26 -8.45 0.90
C ARG A 100 -9.88 -7.84 1.21
N TYR A 101 -9.07 -7.64 0.18
CA TYR A 101 -7.76 -6.98 0.32
C TYR A 101 -7.93 -5.50 0.61
N GLY A 102 -8.93 -4.87 0.00
CA GLY A 102 -9.29 -3.48 0.29
C GLY A 102 -9.67 -3.29 1.75
N VAL A 103 -10.47 -4.21 2.30
CA VAL A 103 -10.86 -4.18 3.72
C VAL A 103 -9.64 -4.31 4.61
N SER A 104 -8.73 -5.25 4.33
CA SER A 104 -7.50 -5.40 5.11
C SER A 104 -6.67 -4.12 5.13
N ALA A 105 -6.54 -3.46 3.98
CA ALA A 105 -5.79 -2.20 3.90
C ALA A 105 -6.46 -1.09 4.72
N LEU A 106 -7.80 -1.01 4.69
CA LEU A 106 -8.53 -0.04 5.50
C LEU A 106 -8.37 -0.31 7.00
N GLU A 107 -8.34 -1.58 7.40
CA GLU A 107 -8.12 -1.94 8.79
C GLU A 107 -6.76 -1.46 9.29
N TYR A 108 -5.72 -1.61 8.49
CA TYR A 108 -4.40 -1.09 8.83
C TYR A 108 -4.36 0.44 8.84
N ALA A 109 -5.02 1.10 7.90
CA ALA A 109 -5.13 2.56 7.91
C ALA A 109 -5.82 3.04 9.20
N ARG A 110 -6.90 2.34 9.60
CA ARG A 110 -7.58 2.62 10.88
C ARG A 110 -6.62 2.49 12.05
N ASP A 111 -5.80 1.45 12.09
CA ASP A 111 -4.85 1.22 13.16
C ASP A 111 -3.79 2.34 13.21
N CYS A 112 -3.41 2.88 12.06
CA CYS A 112 -2.53 4.04 12.00
C CYS A 112 -3.19 5.27 12.60
N TYR A 113 -4.49 5.50 12.31
CA TYR A 113 -5.23 6.59 12.92
C TYR A 113 -5.37 6.43 14.43
N LYS A 114 -5.48 5.18 14.92
CA LYS A 114 -5.46 4.90 16.36
C LYS A 114 -4.13 5.32 16.98
N ALA A 115 -3.03 4.98 16.33
CA ALA A 115 -1.68 5.36 16.78
C ALA A 115 -1.51 6.87 16.84
N LEU A 116 -2.16 7.61 15.92
CA LEU A 116 -2.15 9.08 15.89
C LEU A 116 -3.22 9.69 16.80
N LYS A 117 -4.02 8.87 17.49
CA LYS A 117 -5.10 9.31 18.38
C LYS A 117 -6.16 10.16 17.69
N LYS A 118 -6.43 9.87 16.42
CA LYS A 118 -7.45 10.56 15.61
C LYS A 118 -8.77 9.78 15.66
N GLN A 119 -9.48 9.90 16.78
CA GLN A 119 -10.68 9.10 17.06
C GLN A 119 -11.81 9.28 16.05
N ALA A 120 -12.00 10.47 15.51
CA ALA A 120 -13.05 10.72 14.51
C ALA A 120 -12.79 9.89 13.24
N LYS A 121 -11.54 9.82 12.81
CA LYS A 121 -11.13 9.01 11.64
C LYS A 121 -11.26 7.52 11.92
N VAL A 122 -10.92 7.09 13.13
CA VAL A 122 -11.08 5.69 13.53
C VAL A 122 -12.55 5.26 13.42
N LYS A 123 -13.46 6.06 13.95
CA LYS A 123 -14.91 5.79 13.88
C LYS A 123 -15.42 5.76 12.46
N GLU A 124 -15.00 6.71 11.63
CA GLU A 124 -15.38 6.80 10.23
C GLU A 124 -14.97 5.52 9.48
N LEU A 125 -13.72 5.07 9.66
CA LEU A 125 -13.23 3.87 9.01
C LEU A 125 -13.87 2.59 9.57
N ASP A 126 -14.09 2.51 10.88
CA ASP A 126 -14.79 1.36 11.47
C ASP A 126 -16.18 1.18 10.87
N LYS A 127 -16.92 2.28 10.69
CA LYS A 127 -18.24 2.25 10.08
C LYS A 127 -18.15 1.75 8.63
N LYS A 128 -17.24 2.31 7.85
CA LYS A 128 -17.02 1.94 6.45
C LYS A 128 -16.64 0.47 6.30
N ILE A 129 -15.70 0.00 7.11
CA ILE A 129 -15.25 -1.39 7.12
C ILE A 129 -16.42 -2.32 7.41
N LYS A 130 -17.22 -1.99 8.43
CA LYS A 130 -18.38 -2.79 8.83
C LYS A 130 -19.41 -2.89 7.71
N GLU A 131 -19.69 -1.78 7.03
CA GLU A 131 -20.62 -1.74 5.91
C GLU A 131 -20.13 -2.60 4.74
N ILE A 132 -18.85 -2.51 4.40
CA ILE A 132 -18.27 -3.31 3.32
C ILE A 132 -18.29 -4.79 3.66
N LYS A 133 -17.91 -5.16 4.87
CA LYS A 133 -17.94 -6.56 5.33
C LYS A 133 -19.35 -7.14 5.26
N ALA A 134 -20.36 -6.36 5.67
CA ALA A 134 -21.75 -6.80 5.61
C ALA A 134 -22.18 -7.09 4.16
N LYS A 135 -21.79 -6.23 3.22
CA LYS A 135 -22.08 -6.44 1.79
C LYS A 135 -21.38 -7.68 1.24
N LEU A 136 -20.14 -7.93 1.66
CA LEU A 136 -19.40 -9.11 1.22
C LEU A 136 -20.04 -10.40 1.73
N GLU A 137 -20.49 -10.41 2.97
CA GLU A 137 -21.19 -11.57 3.56
C GLU A 137 -22.53 -11.82 2.88
N ALA A 138 -23.27 -10.77 2.54
CA ALA A 138 -24.56 -10.87 1.88
C ALA A 138 -24.47 -11.41 0.44
N SER A 139 -23.27 -11.36 -0.18
CA SER A 139 -23.02 -11.81 -1.55
C SER A 139 -22.81 -13.32 -1.66
N PHE A 140 -22.75 -14.02 -0.55
CA PHE A 140 -22.55 -15.48 -0.53
C PHE A 140 -23.82 -16.24 -0.10
#